data_f7fea6c727dbf321544f8092bab3dfd3
#
_entry.id   f7fea6c727dbf321544f8092bab3dfd3
#
_cell.length_a   1.000
_cell.length_b   1.000
_cell.length_c   1.000
_cell.angle_alpha   90.00
_cell.angle_beta   90.00
_cell.angle_gamma   90.00
#
_symmetry.space_group_name_H-M   'P 1'
#
loop_
_entity.id
_entity.type
_entity.pdbx_description
1 polymer ?
#
loop_
_entity_poly.entity_id
_entity_poly.type
_entity_poly.pdbx_seq_one_letter_code
_entity_poly.pdbx_strand_id
1 'polypeptide(L)'
;MPEHNSTIKALFLDIGGVFLTNGWDTEARKEAAIKFGLDFEELNGRHRIIFDAYESGKSTLDEYLTLLIFYKPRNFTREDIKAFMMQKSQPYPEMIELIRTIKRKHHLLTIAVNNEGRELNDYRIQQFDLKSFIDVFASSCFVHMRKPDMDMYQLAIDLAQVKPEEIVYLDDRPVFIEAACQLGIQGVEHVDVATTKSALAQYGLI
;
A
#
# COMPACT_ATOMS: atom_id res chain seq x y z
N MET A 1 35.97 12.55 2.33
CA MET A 1 35.34 11.82 1.20
C MET A 1 34.29 12.74 0.63
N PRO A 2 34.17 12.94 -0.69
CA PRO A 2 33.07 13.75 -1.19
C PRO A 2 31.75 13.06 -0.78
N GLU A 3 30.85 13.81 -0.15
CA GLU A 3 29.46 13.38 0.07
C GLU A 3 28.89 13.07 -1.31
N HIS A 4 28.55 11.81 -1.56
CA HIS A 4 27.75 11.44 -2.72
C HIS A 4 26.37 12.04 -2.49
N ASN A 5 26.18 13.24 -3.00
CA ASN A 5 24.88 13.88 -2.99
C ASN A 5 23.95 13.03 -3.87
N SER A 6 22.99 12.35 -3.25
CA SER A 6 21.99 11.57 -3.98
C SER A 6 21.25 12.49 -4.95
N THR A 7 21.04 12.01 -6.18
CA THR A 7 20.19 12.70 -7.16
C THR A 7 18.70 12.45 -6.91
N ILE A 8 18.36 11.55 -6.01
CA ILE A 8 16.96 11.21 -5.68
C ILE A 8 16.32 12.37 -4.90
N LYS A 9 15.12 12.73 -5.33
CA LYS A 9 14.30 13.82 -4.77
C LYS A 9 12.99 13.35 -4.16
N ALA A 10 12.48 12.18 -4.62
CA ALA A 10 11.24 11.65 -4.11
C ALA A 10 11.30 10.14 -3.86
N LEU A 11 10.49 9.68 -2.90
CA LEU A 11 10.20 8.27 -2.68
C LEU A 11 8.73 8.02 -2.97
N PHE A 12 8.46 7.05 -3.83
CA PHE A 12 7.13 6.45 -3.97
C PHE A 12 7.09 5.21 -3.11
N LEU A 13 6.03 5.04 -2.34
CA LEU A 13 5.97 4.08 -1.25
C LEU A 13 4.67 3.27 -1.34
N ASP A 14 4.76 1.96 -1.49
CA ASP A 14 3.64 1.10 -1.11
C ASP A 14 3.48 1.09 0.42
N ILE A 15 2.32 0.70 0.91
CA ILE A 15 2.01 0.64 2.34
C ILE A 15 1.90 -0.80 2.81
N GLY A 16 1.07 -1.60 2.16
CA GLY A 16 0.87 -3.01 2.51
C GLY A 16 2.07 -3.86 2.12
N GLY A 17 2.57 -4.71 3.02
CA GLY A 17 3.79 -5.49 2.77
C GLY A 17 5.10 -4.73 2.97
N VAL A 18 5.08 -3.39 3.03
CA VAL A 18 6.27 -2.55 3.21
C VAL A 18 6.34 -1.89 4.58
N PHE A 19 5.30 -1.17 4.98
CA PHE A 19 5.22 -0.49 6.29
C PHE A 19 4.25 -1.13 7.25
N LEU A 20 3.23 -1.79 6.70
CA LEU A 20 2.19 -2.50 7.42
C LEU A 20 2.00 -3.88 6.77
N THR A 21 1.43 -4.81 7.54
CA THR A 21 0.95 -6.08 6.97
C THR A 21 -0.10 -5.84 5.87
N ASN A 22 -0.32 -6.83 5.00
CA ASN A 22 -1.25 -6.71 3.86
C ASN A 22 -2.75 -6.68 4.23
N GLY A 23 -3.13 -6.66 5.46
CA GLY A 23 -4.49 -6.44 5.96
C GLY A 23 -5.57 -7.41 5.48
N TRP A 24 -6.15 -7.22 4.29
CA TRP A 24 -7.22 -8.06 3.74
C TRP A 24 -6.75 -8.96 2.60
N ASP A 25 -5.60 -9.59 2.78
CA ASP A 25 -5.02 -10.55 1.85
C ASP A 25 -5.70 -11.94 1.90
N THR A 26 -5.16 -12.89 1.17
CA THR A 26 -5.71 -14.26 1.11
C THR A 26 -5.65 -14.95 2.47
N GLU A 27 -4.59 -14.76 3.27
CA GLU A 27 -4.46 -15.40 4.58
C GLU A 27 -5.44 -14.78 5.58
N ALA A 28 -5.62 -13.47 5.58
CA ALA A 28 -6.63 -12.81 6.41
C ALA A 28 -8.06 -13.28 6.05
N ARG A 29 -8.36 -13.53 4.76
CA ARG A 29 -9.65 -14.09 4.36
C ARG A 29 -9.84 -15.55 4.78
N LYS A 30 -8.78 -16.38 4.77
CA LYS A 30 -8.83 -17.74 5.32
C LYS A 30 -9.13 -17.73 6.82
N GLU A 31 -8.43 -16.88 7.56
CA GLU A 31 -8.68 -16.72 9.01
C GLU A 31 -10.09 -16.20 9.29
N ALA A 32 -10.60 -15.26 8.49
CA ALA A 32 -11.98 -14.79 8.59
C ALA A 32 -12.98 -15.94 8.34
N ALA A 33 -12.71 -16.76 7.32
CA ALA A 33 -13.56 -17.91 7.02
C ALA A 33 -13.65 -18.88 8.20
N ILE A 34 -12.52 -19.19 8.84
CA ILE A 34 -12.46 -20.03 10.05
C ILE A 34 -13.21 -19.35 11.21
N LYS A 35 -12.87 -18.09 11.50
CA LYS A 35 -13.41 -17.36 12.67
C LYS A 35 -14.92 -17.18 12.60
N PHE A 36 -15.45 -16.90 11.42
CA PHE A 36 -16.86 -16.54 11.20
C PHE A 36 -17.70 -17.68 10.59
N GLY A 37 -17.12 -18.88 10.44
CA GLY A 37 -17.82 -20.04 9.88
C GLY A 37 -18.28 -19.80 8.43
N LEU A 38 -17.41 -19.15 7.60
CA LEU A 38 -17.66 -18.92 6.19
C LEU A 38 -17.02 -20.00 5.32
N ASP A 39 -17.60 -20.27 4.17
CA ASP A 39 -16.94 -21.06 3.13
C ASP A 39 -15.87 -20.19 2.46
N PHE A 40 -14.59 -20.62 2.53
CA PHE A 40 -13.48 -19.86 1.99
C PHE A 40 -13.52 -19.76 0.46
N GLU A 41 -13.88 -20.83 -0.23
CA GLU A 41 -13.92 -20.83 -1.70
C GLU A 41 -15.01 -19.89 -2.22
N GLU A 42 -16.20 -19.89 -1.59
CA GLU A 42 -17.26 -18.95 -1.89
C GLU A 42 -16.82 -17.50 -1.58
N LEU A 43 -16.22 -17.26 -0.41
CA LEU A 43 -15.73 -15.96 0.01
C LEU A 43 -14.68 -15.41 -0.98
N ASN A 44 -13.68 -16.23 -1.30
CA ASN A 44 -12.59 -15.84 -2.18
C ASN A 44 -13.03 -15.70 -3.65
N GLY A 45 -13.95 -16.53 -4.10
CA GLY A 45 -14.57 -16.41 -5.42
C GLY A 45 -15.33 -15.10 -5.60
N ARG A 46 -16.17 -14.72 -4.62
CA ARG A 46 -16.86 -13.42 -4.61
C ARG A 46 -15.89 -12.26 -4.53
N HIS A 47 -14.89 -12.33 -3.64
CA HIS A 47 -13.86 -11.32 -3.50
C HIS A 47 -13.22 -10.98 -4.86
N ARG A 48 -12.78 -11.97 -5.62
CA ARG A 48 -12.12 -11.76 -6.93
C ARG A 48 -12.97 -10.96 -7.92
N ILE A 49 -14.29 -11.05 -7.82
CA ILE A 49 -15.21 -10.37 -8.74
C ILE A 49 -15.45 -8.90 -8.33
N ILE A 50 -15.50 -8.62 -7.02
CA ILE A 50 -16.02 -7.34 -6.52
C ILE A 50 -14.93 -6.44 -5.91
N PHE A 51 -13.74 -6.98 -5.64
CA PHE A 51 -12.70 -6.26 -4.89
C PHE A 51 -12.16 -5.05 -5.62
N ASP A 52 -12.04 -5.13 -6.95
CA ASP A 52 -11.54 -4.03 -7.78
C ASP A 52 -12.38 -2.76 -7.62
N ALA A 53 -13.69 -2.88 -7.51
CA ALA A 53 -14.58 -1.75 -7.29
C ALA A 53 -14.36 -1.11 -5.90
N TYR A 54 -14.15 -1.92 -4.87
CA TYR A 54 -13.85 -1.44 -3.52
C TYR A 54 -12.46 -0.81 -3.45
N GLU A 55 -11.43 -1.49 -3.96
CA GLU A 55 -10.05 -1.02 -3.92
C GLU A 55 -9.83 0.27 -4.74
N SER A 56 -10.59 0.44 -5.84
CA SER A 56 -10.59 1.69 -6.61
C SER A 56 -11.54 2.78 -6.07
N GLY A 57 -12.12 2.59 -4.89
CA GLY A 57 -13.00 3.58 -4.25
C GLY A 57 -14.35 3.82 -4.95
N LYS A 58 -14.76 2.88 -5.83
CA LYS A 58 -16.05 2.94 -6.55
C LYS A 58 -17.19 2.31 -5.76
N SER A 59 -16.87 1.57 -4.70
CA SER A 59 -17.83 1.07 -3.72
C SER A 59 -17.28 1.27 -2.30
N THR A 60 -18.19 1.36 -1.34
CA THR A 60 -17.88 1.45 0.09
C THR A 60 -17.58 0.06 0.66
N LEU A 61 -16.96 0.01 1.85
CA LEU A 61 -16.75 -1.24 2.59
C LEU A 61 -18.09 -1.94 2.89
N ASP A 62 -19.14 -1.18 3.19
CA ASP A 62 -20.47 -1.75 3.47
C ASP A 62 -21.10 -2.41 2.23
N GLU A 63 -20.99 -1.79 1.07
CA GLU A 63 -21.43 -2.37 -0.20
C GLU A 63 -20.62 -3.61 -0.55
N TYR A 64 -19.30 -3.54 -0.42
CA TYR A 64 -18.41 -4.67 -0.62
C TYR A 64 -18.76 -5.85 0.31
N LEU A 65 -18.93 -5.61 1.62
CA LEU A 65 -19.32 -6.63 2.59
C LEU A 65 -20.73 -7.17 2.35
N THR A 66 -21.64 -6.35 1.81
CA THR A 66 -22.99 -6.82 1.41
C THR A 66 -22.88 -7.91 0.35
N LEU A 67 -22.12 -7.67 -0.70
CA LEU A 67 -21.94 -8.62 -1.80
C LEU A 67 -21.05 -9.80 -1.41
N LEU A 68 -20.07 -9.58 -0.53
CA LEU A 68 -19.09 -10.59 -0.14
C LEU A 68 -19.66 -11.59 0.87
N ILE A 69 -20.32 -11.09 1.93
CA ILE A 69 -20.64 -11.86 3.14
C ILE A 69 -22.14 -11.82 3.45
N PHE A 70 -22.74 -10.60 3.44
CA PHE A 70 -24.10 -10.35 3.94
C PHE A 70 -25.18 -10.43 2.86
N TYR A 71 -24.92 -11.13 1.74
CA TYR A 71 -25.92 -11.51 0.74
C TYR A 71 -26.92 -12.55 1.27
N LYS A 72 -26.65 -13.14 2.44
CA LYS A 72 -27.53 -14.01 3.21
C LYS A 72 -27.40 -13.73 4.71
N PRO A 73 -28.37 -14.08 5.58
CA PRO A 73 -28.28 -13.88 7.03
C PRO A 73 -27.04 -14.52 7.65
N ARG A 74 -26.45 -13.85 8.64
CA ARG A 74 -25.27 -14.29 9.40
C ARG A 74 -25.56 -14.19 10.91
N ASN A 75 -24.80 -14.93 11.71
CA ASN A 75 -24.85 -14.92 13.18
C ASN A 75 -23.84 -13.96 13.82
N PHE A 76 -23.24 -13.10 13.04
CA PHE A 76 -22.30 -12.04 13.44
C PHE A 76 -22.62 -10.74 12.69
N THR A 77 -22.08 -9.62 13.17
CA THR A 77 -22.38 -8.28 12.64
C THR A 77 -21.38 -7.82 11.59
N ARG A 78 -21.70 -6.73 10.86
CA ARG A 78 -20.75 -6.06 9.96
C ARG A 78 -19.57 -5.48 10.73
N GLU A 79 -19.84 -4.95 11.91
CA GLU A 79 -18.85 -4.36 12.81
C GLU A 79 -17.82 -5.41 13.24
N ASP A 80 -18.24 -6.66 13.47
CA ASP A 80 -17.32 -7.76 13.79
C ASP A 80 -16.32 -8.03 12.66
N ILE A 81 -16.80 -8.07 11.40
CA ILE A 81 -15.94 -8.25 10.22
C ILE A 81 -15.04 -7.02 10.00
N LYS A 82 -15.59 -5.80 10.09
CA LYS A 82 -14.81 -4.57 9.94
C LYS A 82 -13.69 -4.52 10.98
N ALA A 83 -14.01 -4.77 12.24
CA ALA A 83 -13.02 -4.80 13.31
C ALA A 83 -11.94 -5.87 13.05
N PHE A 84 -12.33 -7.06 12.57
CA PHE A 84 -11.39 -8.09 12.19
C PHE A 84 -10.46 -7.63 11.06
N MET A 85 -10.99 -7.03 9.98
CA MET A 85 -10.19 -6.51 8.86
C MET A 85 -9.19 -5.45 9.34
N MET A 86 -9.63 -4.49 10.15
CA MET A 86 -8.76 -3.43 10.69
C MET A 86 -7.64 -4.00 11.55
N GLN A 87 -7.93 -4.98 12.41
CA GLN A 87 -6.95 -5.63 13.29
C GLN A 87 -5.85 -6.40 12.54
N LYS A 88 -6.06 -6.75 11.26
CA LYS A 88 -5.03 -7.38 10.44
C LYS A 88 -3.91 -6.42 10.01
N SER A 89 -4.11 -5.12 10.15
CA SER A 89 -3.07 -4.14 9.91
C SER A 89 -2.15 -4.04 11.13
N GLN A 90 -0.89 -4.43 10.95
CA GLN A 90 0.16 -4.36 11.98
C GLN A 90 1.37 -3.61 11.40
N PRO A 91 2.05 -2.75 12.18
CA PRO A 91 3.17 -1.95 11.67
C PRO A 91 4.46 -2.76 11.60
N TYR A 92 5.34 -2.35 10.68
CA TYR A 92 6.76 -2.71 10.64
C TYR A 92 7.59 -1.50 11.10
N PRO A 93 7.83 -1.34 12.42
CA PRO A 93 8.41 -0.11 12.99
C PRO A 93 9.78 0.23 12.42
N GLU A 94 10.61 -0.78 12.12
CA GLU A 94 11.95 -0.57 11.56
C GLU A 94 11.91 0.08 10.18
N MET A 95 10.96 -0.33 9.32
CA MET A 95 10.79 0.27 8.00
C MET A 95 10.27 1.71 8.09
N ILE A 96 9.31 1.95 8.97
CA ILE A 96 8.78 3.30 9.21
C ILE A 96 9.91 4.24 9.66
N GLU A 97 10.73 3.83 10.63
CA GLU A 97 11.82 4.66 11.14
C GLU A 97 12.96 4.83 10.10
N LEU A 98 13.22 3.81 9.30
CA LEU A 98 14.17 3.90 8.18
C LEU A 98 13.77 5.04 7.23
N ILE A 99 12.52 5.03 6.76
CA ILE A 99 12.06 6.04 5.80
C ILE A 99 11.94 7.43 6.44
N ARG A 100 11.50 7.53 7.69
CA ARG A 100 11.52 8.80 8.42
C ARG A 100 12.92 9.42 8.50
N THR A 101 13.92 8.60 8.77
CA THR A 101 15.32 9.02 8.86
C THR A 101 15.87 9.48 7.51
N ILE A 102 15.66 8.70 6.46
CA ILE A 102 16.09 9.02 5.08
C ILE A 102 15.41 10.30 4.59
N LYS A 103 14.09 10.39 4.75
CA LYS A 103 13.31 11.57 4.38
C LYS A 103 13.87 12.84 4.99
N ARG A 104 14.12 12.82 6.30
CA ARG A 104 14.67 13.99 7.02
C ARG A 104 16.09 14.33 6.58
N LYS A 105 16.96 13.32 6.45
CA LYS A 105 18.37 13.50 6.08
C LYS A 105 18.54 14.09 4.69
N HIS A 106 17.71 13.64 3.73
CA HIS A 106 17.83 14.00 2.32
C HIS A 106 16.74 14.98 1.82
N HIS A 107 15.84 15.42 2.70
CA HIS A 107 14.73 16.34 2.38
C HIS A 107 13.84 15.83 1.24
N LEU A 108 13.53 14.52 1.25
CA LEU A 108 12.78 13.89 0.17
C LEU A 108 11.28 14.16 0.26
N LEU A 109 10.65 14.35 -0.89
CA LEU A 109 9.20 14.24 -1.01
C LEU A 109 8.80 12.75 -0.93
N THR A 110 7.74 12.44 -0.17
CA THR A 110 7.27 11.07 -0.03
C THR A 110 5.81 10.97 -0.45
N ILE A 111 5.53 10.07 -1.39
CA ILE A 111 4.19 9.84 -1.94
C ILE A 111 3.82 8.38 -1.74
N ALA A 112 2.71 8.12 -1.06
CA ALA A 112 2.13 6.78 -1.04
C ALA A 112 1.51 6.47 -2.40
N VAL A 113 1.89 5.33 -2.99
CA VAL A 113 1.32 4.79 -4.23
C VAL A 113 0.84 3.37 -3.90
N ASN A 114 -0.35 3.26 -3.30
CA ASN A 114 -0.86 2.00 -2.76
C ASN A 114 -2.26 1.67 -3.29
N ASN A 115 -2.53 0.38 -3.41
CA ASN A 115 -3.86 -0.15 -3.69
C ASN A 115 -4.54 -0.51 -2.37
N GLU A 116 -5.62 0.19 -2.01
CA GLU A 116 -6.36 -0.08 -0.78
C GLU A 116 -7.77 0.50 -0.83
N GLY A 117 -8.74 -0.21 -0.23
CA GLY A 117 -10.09 0.31 -0.04
C GLY A 117 -10.15 1.48 0.95
N ARG A 118 -11.08 2.41 0.73
CA ARG A 118 -11.10 3.72 1.42
C ARG A 118 -11.08 3.60 2.94
N GLU A 119 -11.98 2.82 3.52
CA GLU A 119 -12.12 2.76 4.98
C GLU A 119 -10.90 2.12 5.67
N LEU A 120 -10.30 1.11 5.03
CA LEU A 120 -9.07 0.50 5.53
C LEU A 120 -7.88 1.44 5.36
N ASN A 121 -7.80 2.17 4.24
CA ASN A 121 -6.77 3.17 3.99
C ASN A 121 -6.85 4.32 5.01
N ASP A 122 -8.03 4.89 5.24
CA ASP A 122 -8.24 5.97 6.21
C ASP A 122 -7.88 5.51 7.64
N TYR A 123 -8.28 4.29 8.01
CA TYR A 123 -7.90 3.69 9.29
C TYR A 123 -6.38 3.60 9.44
N ARG A 124 -5.68 3.06 8.43
CA ARG A 124 -4.22 2.90 8.44
C ARG A 124 -3.49 4.24 8.55
N ILE A 125 -3.94 5.24 7.78
CA ILE A 125 -3.35 6.59 7.80
C ILE A 125 -3.43 7.19 9.20
N GLN A 126 -4.57 7.03 9.88
CA GLN A 126 -4.80 7.59 11.21
C GLN A 126 -4.13 6.77 12.32
N GLN A 127 -4.37 5.45 12.31
CA GLN A 127 -3.93 4.55 13.37
C GLN A 127 -2.40 4.47 13.49
N PHE A 128 -1.70 4.53 12.37
CA PHE A 128 -0.24 4.38 12.33
C PHE A 128 0.50 5.68 12.04
N ASP A 129 -0.20 6.82 12.12
CA ASP A 129 0.36 8.16 11.92
C ASP A 129 1.21 8.26 10.65
N LEU A 130 0.67 7.73 9.52
CA LEU A 130 1.41 7.70 8.26
C LEU A 130 1.72 9.10 7.74
N LYS A 131 0.90 10.10 8.07
CA LYS A 131 1.12 11.51 7.71
C LYS A 131 2.39 12.11 8.32
N SER A 132 2.97 11.48 9.34
CA SER A 132 4.23 11.94 9.93
C SER A 132 5.45 11.73 9.01
N PHE A 133 5.32 10.88 7.99
CA PHE A 133 6.40 10.62 7.04
C PHE A 133 5.95 10.48 5.57
N ILE A 134 4.66 10.54 5.27
CA ILE A 134 4.11 10.55 3.91
C ILE A 134 3.46 11.91 3.68
N ASP A 135 3.89 12.62 2.64
CA ASP A 135 3.40 13.97 2.32
C ASP A 135 2.13 13.93 1.48
N VAL A 136 2.04 12.97 0.53
CA VAL A 136 0.93 12.84 -0.42
C VAL A 136 0.45 11.40 -0.49
N PHE A 137 -0.85 11.20 -0.59
CA PHE A 137 -1.47 9.88 -0.74
C PHE A 137 -2.14 9.76 -2.11
N ALA A 138 -1.44 9.17 -3.07
CA ALA A 138 -1.99 8.68 -4.34
C ALA A 138 -2.53 7.26 -4.13
N SER A 139 -3.47 7.10 -3.20
CA SER A 139 -4.10 5.82 -2.90
C SER A 139 -5.19 5.50 -3.91
N SER A 140 -5.29 4.25 -4.36
CA SER A 140 -6.24 3.83 -5.41
C SER A 140 -7.68 4.25 -5.13
N CYS A 141 -8.14 4.17 -3.88
CA CYS A 141 -9.47 4.57 -3.48
C CYS A 141 -9.71 6.10 -3.50
N PHE A 142 -8.67 6.92 -3.56
CA PHE A 142 -8.79 8.39 -3.67
C PHE A 142 -8.74 8.85 -5.11
N VAL A 143 -7.88 8.21 -5.93
CA VAL A 143 -7.60 8.63 -7.31
C VAL A 143 -8.38 7.82 -8.36
N HIS A 144 -9.07 6.75 -7.94
CA HIS A 144 -9.86 5.84 -8.79
C HIS A 144 -9.05 5.11 -9.87
N MET A 145 -7.75 5.03 -9.69
CA MET A 145 -6.79 4.27 -10.48
C MET A 145 -6.04 3.31 -9.56
N ARG A 146 -5.51 2.23 -10.08
CA ARG A 146 -4.80 1.24 -9.26
C ARG A 146 -3.58 0.68 -9.97
N LYS A 147 -2.57 0.31 -9.22
CA LYS A 147 -1.43 -0.45 -9.73
C LYS A 147 -1.93 -1.79 -10.31
N PRO A 148 -1.42 -2.25 -11.47
CA PRO A 148 -0.27 -1.71 -12.23
C PRO A 148 -0.65 -0.71 -13.34
N ASP A 149 -1.81 -0.05 -13.31
CA ASP A 149 -2.18 0.92 -14.33
C ASP A 149 -1.12 2.03 -14.42
N MET A 150 -0.62 2.29 -15.62
CA MET A 150 0.42 3.27 -15.86
C MET A 150 0.00 4.69 -15.46
N ASP A 151 -1.29 5.01 -15.60
CA ASP A 151 -1.86 6.31 -15.25
C ASP A 151 -1.71 6.61 -13.74
N MET A 152 -1.71 5.58 -12.88
CA MET A 152 -1.49 5.77 -11.43
C MET A 152 -0.07 6.25 -11.13
N TYR A 153 0.94 5.66 -11.79
CA TYR A 153 2.33 6.08 -11.64
C TYR A 153 2.56 7.45 -12.28
N GLN A 154 1.96 7.70 -13.45
CA GLN A 154 2.05 9.01 -14.12
C GLN A 154 1.44 10.10 -13.23
N LEU A 155 0.29 9.87 -12.63
CA LEU A 155 -0.30 10.81 -11.67
C LEU A 155 0.64 11.09 -10.49
N ALA A 156 1.29 10.06 -9.94
CA ALA A 156 2.23 10.25 -8.84
C ALA A 156 3.46 11.06 -9.29
N ILE A 157 3.99 10.85 -10.51
CA ILE A 157 5.07 11.66 -11.11
C ILE A 157 4.62 13.12 -11.24
N ASP A 158 3.40 13.35 -11.75
CA ASP A 158 2.85 14.70 -11.94
C ASP A 158 2.64 15.42 -10.59
N LEU A 159 2.27 14.70 -9.53
CA LEU A 159 2.18 15.25 -8.17
C LEU A 159 3.57 15.53 -7.56
N ALA A 160 4.56 14.71 -7.88
CA ALA A 160 5.92 14.88 -7.37
C ALA A 160 6.66 16.06 -8.00
N GLN A 161 6.33 16.42 -9.25
CA GLN A 161 7.00 17.50 -10.02
C GLN A 161 8.53 17.34 -10.10
N VAL A 162 8.99 16.07 -10.15
CA VAL A 162 10.40 15.69 -10.34
C VAL A 162 10.50 14.72 -11.51
N LYS A 163 11.72 14.53 -12.03
CA LYS A 163 11.93 13.59 -13.13
C LYS A 163 11.83 12.14 -12.64
N PRO A 164 11.35 11.20 -13.46
CA PRO A 164 11.23 9.80 -13.09
C PRO A 164 12.53 9.18 -12.55
N GLU A 165 13.68 9.51 -13.14
CA GLU A 165 15.00 9.04 -12.71
C GLU A 165 15.45 9.58 -11.34
N GLU A 166 14.77 10.61 -10.83
CA GLU A 166 14.99 11.19 -9.49
C GLU A 166 14.06 10.58 -8.42
N ILE A 167 13.29 9.53 -8.78
CA ILE A 167 12.31 8.86 -7.92
C ILE A 167 12.79 7.43 -7.63
N VAL A 168 12.75 7.04 -6.36
CA VAL A 168 12.85 5.61 -5.95
C VAL A 168 11.47 5.14 -5.51
N TYR A 169 11.03 4.02 -6.04
CA TYR A 169 9.78 3.36 -5.69
C TYR A 169 10.03 2.07 -4.92
N LEU A 170 9.41 1.94 -3.73
CA LEU A 170 9.45 0.77 -2.86
C LEU A 170 8.11 0.05 -2.90
N ASP A 171 8.13 -1.24 -3.24
CA ASP A 171 6.95 -2.11 -3.26
C ASP A 171 7.37 -3.56 -2.98
N ASP A 172 6.51 -4.38 -2.38
CA ASP A 172 6.76 -5.80 -2.12
C ASP A 172 6.41 -6.71 -3.31
N ARG A 173 5.86 -6.13 -4.40
CA ARG A 173 5.42 -6.87 -5.59
C ARG A 173 6.24 -6.53 -6.82
N PRO A 174 7.03 -7.49 -7.35
CA PRO A 174 7.89 -7.27 -8.53
C PRO A 174 7.14 -6.69 -9.73
N VAL A 175 5.90 -7.15 -10.01
CA VAL A 175 5.10 -6.68 -11.14
C VAL A 175 4.78 -5.17 -11.06
N PHE A 176 4.63 -4.61 -9.85
CA PHE A 176 4.39 -3.18 -9.68
C PHE A 176 5.67 -2.37 -9.85
N ILE A 177 6.80 -2.93 -9.43
CA ILE A 177 8.13 -2.37 -9.68
C ILE A 177 8.42 -2.33 -11.19
N GLU A 178 8.20 -3.45 -11.89
CA GLU A 178 8.40 -3.55 -13.33
C GLU A 178 7.58 -2.52 -14.11
N ALA A 179 6.30 -2.32 -13.71
CA ALA A 179 5.44 -1.31 -14.33
C ALA A 179 5.98 0.12 -14.12
N ALA A 180 6.37 0.47 -12.90
CA ALA A 180 6.95 1.78 -12.58
C ALA A 180 8.26 2.04 -13.34
N CYS A 181 9.12 1.02 -13.47
CA CYS A 181 10.39 1.12 -14.19
C CYS A 181 10.21 1.44 -15.68
N GLN A 182 9.08 1.09 -16.30
CA GLN A 182 8.79 1.45 -17.69
C GLN A 182 8.67 2.97 -17.90
N LEU A 183 8.38 3.72 -16.83
CA LEU A 183 8.35 5.20 -16.84
C LEU A 183 9.69 5.83 -16.46
N GLY A 184 10.73 5.02 -16.19
CA GLY A 184 12.06 5.51 -15.81
C GLY A 184 12.24 5.69 -14.28
N ILE A 185 11.27 5.30 -13.47
CA ILE A 185 11.37 5.29 -12.00
C ILE A 185 12.38 4.22 -11.56
N GLN A 186 13.16 4.48 -10.52
CA GLN A 186 14.11 3.54 -9.94
C GLN A 186 13.37 2.60 -8.98
N GLY A 187 13.18 1.34 -9.38
CA GLY A 187 12.45 0.34 -8.58
C GLY A 187 13.31 -0.33 -7.52
N VAL A 188 12.77 -0.51 -6.32
CA VAL A 188 13.36 -1.30 -5.24
C VAL A 188 12.30 -2.25 -4.70
N GLU A 189 12.53 -3.54 -4.89
CA GLU A 189 11.69 -4.58 -4.29
C GLU A 189 11.97 -4.68 -2.79
N HIS A 190 10.92 -4.56 -1.99
CA HIS A 190 10.99 -4.77 -0.55
C HIS A 190 10.80 -6.26 -0.22
N VAL A 191 11.85 -6.88 0.30
CA VAL A 191 11.80 -8.26 0.85
C VAL A 191 11.92 -8.22 2.37
N ASP A 192 12.87 -7.43 2.85
CA ASP A 192 13.11 -7.14 4.27
C ASP A 192 13.86 -5.81 4.44
N VAL A 193 14.04 -5.39 5.70
CA VAL A 193 14.72 -4.12 6.03
C VAL A 193 16.18 -4.10 5.56
N ALA A 194 16.90 -5.23 5.66
CA ALA A 194 18.32 -5.29 5.32
C ALA A 194 18.54 -5.16 3.82
N THR A 195 17.78 -5.89 3.02
CA THR A 195 17.83 -5.81 1.55
C THR A 195 17.41 -4.43 1.06
N THR A 196 16.36 -3.84 1.64
CA THR A 196 15.93 -2.47 1.31
C THR A 196 17.02 -1.44 1.64
N LYS A 197 17.67 -1.52 2.81
CA LYS A 197 18.81 -0.65 3.15
C LYS A 197 19.93 -0.78 2.13
N SER A 198 20.29 -2.01 1.76
CA SER A 198 21.36 -2.27 0.78
C SER A 198 21.03 -1.66 -0.59
N ALA A 199 19.77 -1.78 -1.04
CA ALA A 199 19.32 -1.18 -2.29
C ALA A 199 19.33 0.36 -2.23
N LEU A 200 18.81 0.96 -1.15
CA LEU A 200 18.78 2.41 -0.96
C LEU A 200 20.18 3.02 -0.86
N ALA A 201 21.18 2.28 -0.34
CA ALA A 201 22.57 2.71 -0.31
C ALA A 201 23.16 2.92 -1.72
N GLN A 202 22.71 2.17 -2.73
CA GLN A 202 23.15 2.35 -4.12
C GLN A 202 22.72 3.70 -4.70
N TYR A 203 21.67 4.31 -4.15
CA TYR A 203 21.19 5.64 -4.52
C TYR A 203 21.75 6.75 -3.60
N GLY A 204 22.68 6.42 -2.70
CA GLY A 204 23.28 7.38 -1.76
C GLY A 204 22.31 7.87 -0.67
N LEU A 205 21.29 7.07 -0.35
CA LEU A 205 20.27 7.42 0.65
C LEU A 205 20.59 6.90 2.06
N ILE A 206 21.56 6.00 2.19
CA ILE A 206 22.04 5.44 3.47
C ILE A 206 23.44 5.95 3.79
#